data_b3580d3d1898de028c5febc0590722f1
#
_entry.id   b3580d3d1898de028c5febc0590722f1
#
_cell.length_a   1.000
_cell.length_b   1.000
_cell.length_c   1.000
_cell.angle_alpha   90.00
_cell.angle_beta   90.00
_cell.angle_gamma   90.00
#
_symmetry.space_group_name_H-M   'P 1'
#
loop_
_entity.id
_entity.type
_entity.pdbx_description
1 polymer ?
#
loop_
_entity_poly.entity_id
_entity_poly.type
_entity_poly.pdbx_seq_one_letter_code
_entity_poly.pdbx_strand_id
1 'polypeptide(L)'
;MAIAAFAVSASSLLAQSPAPRPKFDAFEVATVKPVDPDPTGGRYIKMQGTNRFVEKAYTLKLLIAAAYDLNPKTISGGPPWLSSDHYDILGVTPGEVQPTHDEQMSMLRSLLTDRFKLTFHREQKDFSIYELQVAKSGPKLKPSASRPDEPAVVGPGVVYPPDRVVLPGRNATMTNFVSLLQRAILDRPVVDKTGLSGRYDFDLEWAPDETQFGGGLPPASEASQMPPLFEAIQQQLGLKLEATRGPVAALVVDQVERPSAN
;
A
#
# COMPACT_ATOMS: atom_id res chain seq x y z
N MET A 1 63.24 -42.44 20.80
CA MET A 1 62.61 -41.44 19.99
C MET A 1 61.16 -41.85 19.75
N ALA A 2 60.22 -41.20 20.41
CA ALA A 2 58.78 -41.50 20.23
C ALA A 2 58.18 -40.37 19.41
N ILE A 3 57.60 -40.72 18.25
CA ILE A 3 56.89 -39.81 17.36
C ILE A 3 55.43 -39.79 17.76
N ALA A 4 54.95 -38.64 18.27
CA ALA A 4 53.52 -38.39 18.56
C ALA A 4 52.84 -37.91 17.29
N ALA A 5 51.88 -38.67 16.79
CA ALA A 5 50.98 -38.29 15.68
C ALA A 5 49.82 -37.43 16.20
N PHE A 6 49.77 -36.18 15.78
CA PHE A 6 48.59 -35.32 16.03
C PHE A 6 47.52 -35.61 14.98
N ALA A 7 46.39 -36.11 15.40
CA ALA A 7 45.17 -36.26 14.57
C ALA A 7 44.43 -34.92 14.56
N VAL A 8 44.38 -34.24 13.43
CA VAL A 8 43.54 -33.05 13.22
C VAL A 8 42.16 -33.51 12.82
N SER A 9 41.20 -33.37 13.76
CA SER A 9 39.79 -33.60 13.49
C SER A 9 39.21 -32.42 12.71
N ALA A 10 38.90 -32.59 11.44
CA ALA A 10 38.19 -31.66 10.63
C ALA A 10 36.67 -31.72 10.97
N SER A 11 36.20 -30.76 11.76
CA SER A 11 34.76 -30.59 12.00
C SER A 11 34.11 -30.00 10.74
N SER A 12 33.34 -30.81 10.01
CA SER A 12 32.52 -30.40 8.89
C SER A 12 31.39 -29.51 9.40
N LEU A 13 31.47 -28.20 9.21
CA LEU A 13 30.32 -27.30 9.32
C LEU A 13 29.34 -27.66 8.20
N LEU A 14 28.29 -28.41 8.54
CA LEU A 14 27.14 -28.57 7.67
C LEU A 14 26.48 -27.20 7.53
N ALA A 15 26.64 -26.55 6.38
CA ALA A 15 25.90 -25.38 6.00
C ALA A 15 24.41 -25.76 5.96
N GLN A 16 23.65 -25.36 6.97
CA GLN A 16 22.20 -25.49 6.95
C GLN A 16 21.67 -24.67 5.79
N SER A 17 21.00 -25.34 4.84
CA SER A 17 20.25 -24.64 3.80
C SER A 17 19.26 -23.69 4.48
N PRO A 18 19.13 -22.42 4.02
CA PRO A 18 18.17 -21.50 4.59
C PRO A 18 16.77 -22.13 4.55
N ALA A 19 16.03 -22.01 5.65
CA ALA A 19 14.67 -22.52 5.73
C ALA A 19 13.84 -21.91 4.57
N PRO A 20 12.96 -22.69 3.94
CA PRO A 20 12.12 -22.18 2.85
C PRO A 20 11.26 -21.03 3.38
N ARG A 21 11.12 -19.97 2.54
CA ARG A 21 10.28 -18.80 2.86
C ARG A 21 8.85 -19.29 3.16
N PRO A 22 8.22 -18.81 4.25
CA PRO A 22 6.85 -19.21 4.58
C PRO A 22 5.86 -18.75 3.51
N LYS A 23 4.71 -19.40 3.42
CA LYS A 23 3.59 -18.93 2.60
C LYS A 23 2.80 -17.88 3.38
N PHE A 24 2.50 -16.76 2.74
CA PHE A 24 1.74 -15.66 3.32
C PHE A 24 0.30 -15.60 2.78
N ASP A 25 -0.40 -16.75 2.86
CA ASP A 25 -1.78 -16.88 2.37
C ASP A 25 -2.81 -16.39 3.41
N ALA A 26 -2.49 -16.52 4.71
CA ALA A 26 -3.32 -16.08 5.82
C ALA A 26 -2.45 -15.69 7.02
N PHE A 27 -3.00 -14.90 7.95
CA PHE A 27 -2.38 -14.65 9.25
C PHE A 27 -2.47 -15.93 10.11
N GLU A 28 -1.44 -16.23 10.89
CA GLU A 28 -1.46 -17.32 11.87
C GLU A 28 -2.50 -17.05 12.97
N VAL A 29 -2.54 -15.80 13.43
CA VAL A 29 -3.53 -15.29 14.38
C VAL A 29 -3.93 -13.90 13.92
N ALA A 30 -5.21 -13.60 14.00
CA ALA A 30 -5.70 -12.26 13.75
C ALA A 30 -6.84 -11.87 14.70
N THR A 31 -6.81 -10.65 15.17
CA THR A 31 -7.92 -10.02 15.90
C THR A 31 -8.51 -8.89 15.08
N VAL A 32 -9.84 -8.79 15.09
CA VAL A 32 -10.60 -7.69 14.48
C VAL A 32 -11.46 -7.08 15.57
N LYS A 33 -11.24 -5.80 15.88
CA LYS A 33 -11.96 -5.11 16.94
C LYS A 33 -12.72 -3.92 16.35
N PRO A 34 -14.05 -3.82 16.56
CA PRO A 34 -14.76 -2.57 16.31
C PRO A 34 -14.17 -1.45 17.19
N VAL A 35 -14.02 -0.27 16.61
CA VAL A 35 -13.54 0.93 17.32
C VAL A 35 -14.35 2.14 16.92
N ASP A 36 -14.42 3.11 17.80
CA ASP A 36 -14.96 4.42 17.47
C ASP A 36 -13.93 5.21 16.65
N PRO A 37 -14.37 6.04 15.71
CA PRO A 37 -13.45 6.92 14.97
C PRO A 37 -12.69 7.82 15.92
N ASP A 38 -11.35 7.71 15.91
CA ASP A 38 -10.49 8.65 16.64
C ASP A 38 -10.08 9.78 15.69
N PRO A 39 -10.60 11.00 15.89
CA PRO A 39 -10.25 12.13 15.03
C PRO A 39 -8.78 12.55 15.16
N THR A 40 -8.08 12.11 16.20
CA THR A 40 -6.68 12.49 16.49
C THR A 40 -5.67 11.37 16.18
N GLY A 41 -6.11 10.11 16.20
CA GLY A 41 -5.24 8.94 16.15
C GLY A 41 -4.70 8.59 14.76
N GLY A 42 -5.30 9.15 13.72
CA GLY A 42 -4.95 8.86 12.33
C GLY A 42 -5.25 7.41 11.91
N ARG A 43 -5.19 7.18 10.63
CA ARG A 43 -5.44 5.89 9.99
C ARG A 43 -4.17 5.38 9.34
N TYR A 44 -3.79 4.13 9.59
CA TYR A 44 -2.58 3.55 8.99
C TYR A 44 -2.63 2.02 8.89
N ILE A 45 -1.86 1.50 7.93
CA ILE A 45 -1.48 0.09 7.82
C ILE A 45 0.04 0.03 7.87
N LYS A 46 0.61 -0.77 8.77
CA LYS A 46 2.06 -0.94 8.87
C LYS A 46 2.46 -2.29 9.45
N MET A 47 3.67 -2.72 9.15
CA MET A 47 4.33 -3.79 9.90
C MET A 47 5.01 -3.23 11.14
N GLN A 48 4.89 -3.94 12.26
CA GLN A 48 5.65 -3.72 13.50
C GLN A 48 6.61 -4.89 13.68
N GLY A 49 7.90 -4.64 13.55
CA GLY A 49 8.89 -5.71 13.48
C GLY A 49 8.71 -6.54 12.21
N THR A 50 9.05 -7.82 12.27
CA THR A 50 9.05 -8.72 11.10
C THR A 50 7.71 -9.38 10.85
N ASN A 51 6.90 -9.62 11.90
CA ASN A 51 5.74 -10.51 11.82
C ASN A 51 4.42 -9.95 12.40
N ARG A 52 4.35 -8.66 12.74
CA ARG A 52 3.11 -8.04 13.26
C ARG A 52 2.53 -7.06 12.24
N PHE A 53 1.44 -7.45 11.62
CA PHE A 53 0.62 -6.57 10.80
C PHE A 53 -0.34 -5.77 11.69
N VAL A 54 -0.32 -4.47 11.57
CA VAL A 54 -1.19 -3.55 12.32
C VAL A 54 -1.91 -2.64 11.37
N GLU A 55 -3.22 -2.65 11.49
CA GLU A 55 -4.12 -1.72 10.82
C GLU A 55 -4.97 -1.00 11.87
N LYS A 56 -5.15 0.29 11.70
CA LYS A 56 -5.86 1.16 12.64
C LYS A 56 -6.93 2.02 11.96
N ALA A 57 -8.13 1.99 12.56
CA ALA A 57 -9.23 2.89 12.28
C ALA A 57 -9.71 2.87 10.81
N TYR A 58 -9.69 1.72 10.14
CA TYR A 58 -10.22 1.58 8.79
C TYR A 58 -11.69 1.17 8.80
N THR A 59 -12.47 1.75 7.88
CA THR A 59 -13.77 1.16 7.54
C THR A 59 -13.57 -0.08 6.68
N LEU A 60 -14.55 -0.99 6.66
CA LEU A 60 -14.44 -2.18 5.81
C LEU A 60 -14.26 -1.81 4.32
N LYS A 61 -14.92 -0.76 3.86
CA LYS A 61 -14.74 -0.25 2.49
C LYS A 61 -13.29 0.15 2.19
N LEU A 62 -12.62 0.77 3.14
CA LEU A 62 -11.22 1.16 3.01
C LEU A 62 -10.27 -0.04 3.12
N LEU A 63 -10.62 -1.06 3.93
CA LEU A 63 -9.90 -2.33 3.96
C LEU A 63 -9.97 -3.05 2.62
N ILE A 64 -11.15 -3.10 1.99
CA ILE A 64 -11.33 -3.65 0.66
C ILE A 64 -10.51 -2.84 -0.36
N ALA A 65 -10.56 -1.51 -0.30
CA ALA A 65 -9.77 -0.67 -1.19
C ALA A 65 -8.27 -0.94 -1.07
N ALA A 66 -7.75 -1.09 0.15
CA ALA A 66 -6.34 -1.42 0.39
C ALA A 66 -5.99 -2.84 -0.09
N ALA A 67 -6.80 -3.84 0.26
CA ALA A 67 -6.55 -5.24 -0.07
C ALA A 67 -6.56 -5.54 -1.57
N TYR A 68 -7.33 -4.79 -2.34
CA TYR A 68 -7.51 -4.99 -3.79
C TYR A 68 -6.93 -3.85 -4.66
N ASP A 69 -6.17 -2.93 -4.06
CA ASP A 69 -5.55 -1.78 -4.74
C ASP A 69 -6.54 -0.92 -5.54
N LEU A 70 -7.71 -0.64 -4.95
CA LEU A 70 -8.80 0.11 -5.58
C LEU A 70 -8.94 1.50 -4.98
N ASN A 71 -9.47 2.43 -5.78
CA ASN A 71 -10.01 3.66 -5.22
C ASN A 71 -11.34 3.35 -4.50
N PRO A 72 -11.58 3.84 -3.27
CA PRO A 72 -12.82 3.56 -2.54
C PRO A 72 -14.12 3.94 -3.29
N LYS A 73 -14.07 4.91 -4.22
CA LYS A 73 -15.22 5.30 -5.04
C LYS A 73 -15.63 4.26 -6.08
N THR A 74 -14.74 3.30 -6.40
CA THR A 74 -15.06 2.18 -7.31
C THR A 74 -15.67 0.98 -6.58
N ILE A 75 -15.86 1.06 -5.27
CA ILE A 75 -16.48 0.01 -4.46
C ILE A 75 -17.93 0.41 -4.17
N SER A 76 -18.87 -0.44 -4.57
CA SER A 76 -20.32 -0.26 -4.39
C SER A 76 -20.97 -1.53 -3.85
N GLY A 77 -22.29 -1.44 -3.55
CA GLY A 77 -23.01 -2.56 -2.93
C GLY A 77 -22.75 -2.67 -1.43
N GLY A 78 -23.32 -3.71 -0.83
CA GLY A 78 -23.24 -3.95 0.61
C GLY A 78 -24.04 -2.98 1.47
N PRO A 79 -24.07 -3.21 2.78
CA PRO A 79 -24.83 -2.39 3.74
C PRO A 79 -24.12 -1.07 4.07
N PRO A 80 -24.86 -0.05 4.57
CA PRO A 80 -24.27 1.26 4.90
C PRO A 80 -23.09 1.21 5.89
N TRP A 81 -23.11 0.30 6.86
CA TRP A 81 -22.06 0.16 7.87
C TRP A 81 -20.67 -0.17 7.28
N LEU A 82 -20.62 -0.67 6.05
CA LEU A 82 -19.39 -0.91 5.31
C LEU A 82 -18.51 0.36 5.19
N SER A 83 -19.15 1.53 5.20
CA SER A 83 -18.50 2.84 5.09
C SER A 83 -18.41 3.62 6.41
N SER A 84 -19.08 3.16 7.47
CA SER A 84 -19.17 3.89 8.75
C SER A 84 -18.52 3.19 9.92
N ASP A 85 -18.62 1.86 10.00
CA ASP A 85 -18.06 1.12 11.12
C ASP A 85 -16.54 0.99 10.93
N HIS A 86 -15.79 1.34 11.97
CA HIS A 86 -14.33 1.29 11.97
C HIS A 86 -13.83 0.08 12.74
N TYR A 87 -12.70 -0.43 12.30
CA TYR A 87 -12.06 -1.61 12.87
C TYR A 87 -10.58 -1.37 13.07
N ASP A 88 -10.02 -2.03 14.09
CA ASP A 88 -8.59 -2.25 14.25
C ASP A 88 -8.29 -3.72 13.96
N ILE A 89 -7.26 -3.98 13.17
CA ILE A 89 -6.77 -5.33 12.89
C ILE A 89 -5.35 -5.47 13.40
N LEU A 90 -5.12 -6.56 14.15
CA LEU A 90 -3.79 -7.01 14.52
C LEU A 90 -3.62 -8.44 14.02
N GLY A 91 -2.68 -8.66 13.13
CA GLY A 91 -2.35 -9.97 12.56
C GLY A 91 -0.92 -10.38 12.90
N VAL A 92 -0.72 -11.67 13.15
CA VAL A 92 0.62 -12.29 13.21
C VAL A 92 0.85 -13.01 11.88
N THR A 93 1.92 -12.63 11.19
CA THR A 93 2.27 -13.24 9.90
C THR A 93 3.10 -14.50 10.10
N PRO A 94 3.07 -15.46 9.17
CA PRO A 94 3.86 -16.69 9.27
C PRO A 94 5.37 -16.41 9.35
N GLY A 95 6.02 -17.05 10.31
CA GLY A 95 7.48 -17.02 10.48
C GLY A 95 8.05 -15.67 10.89
N GLU A 96 9.38 -15.56 10.80
CA GLU A 96 10.14 -14.38 11.24
C GLU A 96 10.62 -13.50 10.08
N VAL A 97 10.18 -13.80 8.85
CA VAL A 97 10.53 -13.03 7.65
C VAL A 97 9.43 -12.01 7.37
N GLN A 98 9.81 -10.76 7.17
CA GLN A 98 8.85 -9.71 6.85
C GLN A 98 8.18 -9.99 5.49
N PRO A 99 6.83 -10.03 5.42
CA PRO A 99 6.11 -10.17 4.17
C PRO A 99 6.24 -8.93 3.29
N THR A 100 6.25 -9.14 1.99
CA THR A 100 6.11 -8.06 1.01
C THR A 100 4.73 -7.40 1.12
N HIS A 101 4.56 -6.23 0.50
CA HIS A 101 3.24 -5.58 0.46
C HIS A 101 2.16 -6.48 -0.14
N ASP A 102 2.45 -7.16 -1.25
CA ASP A 102 1.49 -8.04 -1.93
C ASP A 102 1.10 -9.24 -1.05
N GLU A 103 2.06 -9.80 -0.30
CA GLU A 103 1.82 -10.87 0.68
C GLU A 103 0.96 -10.36 1.85
N GLN A 104 1.21 -9.16 2.37
CA GLN A 104 0.37 -8.52 3.39
C GLN A 104 -1.07 -8.35 2.90
N MET A 105 -1.25 -7.86 1.68
CA MET A 105 -2.58 -7.69 1.08
C MET A 105 -3.24 -9.04 0.76
N SER A 106 -2.48 -10.08 0.44
CA SER A 106 -3.00 -11.45 0.29
C SER A 106 -3.60 -11.97 1.59
N MET A 107 -2.86 -11.86 2.70
CA MET A 107 -3.37 -12.23 4.02
C MET A 107 -4.59 -11.41 4.44
N LEU A 108 -4.60 -10.10 4.12
CA LEU A 108 -5.75 -9.24 4.38
C LEU A 108 -6.99 -9.69 3.57
N ARG A 109 -6.85 -10.05 2.29
CA ARG A 109 -7.94 -10.62 1.48
C ARG A 109 -8.53 -11.87 2.10
N SER A 110 -7.69 -12.80 2.55
CA SER A 110 -8.13 -14.01 3.26
C SER A 110 -8.91 -13.65 4.52
N LEU A 111 -8.40 -12.73 5.35
CA LEU A 111 -9.07 -12.26 6.55
C LEU A 111 -10.46 -11.65 6.24
N LEU A 112 -10.56 -10.83 5.19
CA LEU A 112 -11.83 -10.22 4.79
C LEU A 112 -12.86 -11.29 4.38
N THR A 113 -12.43 -12.30 3.64
CA THR A 113 -13.28 -13.44 3.27
C THR A 113 -13.71 -14.25 4.49
N ASP A 114 -12.76 -14.56 5.39
CA ASP A 114 -13.04 -15.44 6.52
C ASP A 114 -13.84 -14.78 7.63
N ARG A 115 -13.49 -13.54 7.98
CA ARG A 115 -14.06 -12.87 9.16
C ARG A 115 -15.27 -12.01 8.82
N PHE A 116 -15.31 -11.40 7.65
CA PHE A 116 -16.42 -10.56 7.19
C PHE A 116 -17.31 -11.28 6.16
N LYS A 117 -17.01 -12.53 5.79
CA LYS A 117 -17.75 -13.29 4.77
C LYS A 117 -17.88 -12.53 3.44
N LEU A 118 -16.86 -11.73 3.13
CA LEU A 118 -16.87 -10.88 1.94
C LEU A 118 -16.95 -11.73 0.66
N THR A 119 -17.99 -11.51 -0.12
CA THR A 119 -18.09 -11.94 -1.52
C THR A 119 -18.40 -10.75 -2.40
N PHE A 120 -17.90 -10.77 -3.63
CA PHE A 120 -18.05 -9.67 -4.57
C PHE A 120 -17.87 -10.16 -6.01
N HIS A 121 -18.34 -9.36 -6.96
CA HIS A 121 -17.99 -9.49 -8.36
C HIS A 121 -17.36 -8.21 -8.90
N ARG A 122 -16.78 -8.28 -10.10
CA ARG A 122 -16.18 -7.12 -10.77
C ARG A 122 -16.98 -6.76 -12.01
N GLU A 123 -17.14 -5.46 -12.23
CA GLU A 123 -17.77 -4.89 -13.40
C GLU A 123 -16.86 -3.81 -14.01
N GLN A 124 -16.98 -3.61 -15.33
CA GLN A 124 -16.40 -2.42 -15.95
C GLN A 124 -17.42 -1.28 -15.88
N LYS A 125 -17.04 -0.17 -15.28
CA LYS A 125 -17.86 1.05 -15.19
C LYS A 125 -17.05 2.29 -15.54
N ASP A 126 -17.71 3.27 -16.16
CA ASP A 126 -17.11 4.55 -16.46
C ASP A 126 -17.10 5.46 -15.22
N PHE A 127 -15.90 5.89 -14.85
CA PHE A 127 -15.68 6.83 -13.77
C PHE A 127 -14.97 8.09 -14.26
N SER A 128 -15.06 9.16 -13.48
CA SER A 128 -14.07 10.23 -13.55
C SER A 128 -12.75 9.68 -13.00
N ILE A 129 -11.71 9.72 -13.80
CA ILE A 129 -10.39 9.13 -13.50
C ILE A 129 -9.29 10.16 -13.71
N TYR A 130 -8.09 9.83 -13.25
CA TYR A 130 -6.86 10.45 -13.72
C TYR A 130 -6.08 9.46 -14.58
N GLU A 131 -5.58 9.89 -15.72
CA GLU A 131 -4.57 9.17 -16.48
C GLU A 131 -3.18 9.69 -16.11
N LEU A 132 -2.29 8.79 -15.69
CA LEU A 132 -0.89 9.11 -15.48
C LEU A 132 -0.13 8.86 -16.78
N GLN A 133 0.48 9.89 -17.33
CA GLN A 133 1.18 9.86 -18.62
C GLN A 133 2.59 10.44 -18.46
N VAL A 134 3.48 10.15 -19.42
CA VAL A 134 4.77 10.84 -19.50
C VAL A 134 4.54 12.27 -20.00
N ALA A 135 5.09 13.25 -19.28
CA ALA A 135 5.01 14.66 -19.68
C ALA A 135 5.84 14.91 -20.96
N LYS A 136 5.56 16.02 -21.68
CA LYS A 136 6.28 16.38 -22.91
C LYS A 136 7.80 16.50 -22.73
N SER A 137 8.24 16.83 -21.50
CA SER A 137 9.66 16.94 -21.14
C SER A 137 10.36 15.58 -20.98
N GLY A 138 9.62 14.48 -21.08
CA GLY A 138 10.12 13.13 -20.80
C GLY A 138 10.15 12.80 -19.28
N PRO A 139 10.34 11.51 -18.94
CA PRO A 139 10.41 11.07 -17.55
C PRO A 139 11.72 11.57 -16.90
N LYS A 140 11.64 11.95 -15.62
CA LYS A 140 12.78 12.38 -14.79
C LYS A 140 13.10 11.37 -13.69
N LEU A 141 12.48 10.20 -13.76
CA LEU A 141 12.67 9.11 -12.81
C LEU A 141 14.07 8.51 -12.93
N LYS A 142 14.70 8.21 -11.79
CA LYS A 142 16.00 7.51 -11.76
C LYS A 142 15.74 6.02 -11.71
N PRO A 143 16.33 5.21 -12.61
CA PRO A 143 16.31 3.76 -12.47
C PRO A 143 16.86 3.35 -11.11
N SER A 144 16.17 2.42 -10.43
CA SER A 144 16.64 1.91 -9.15
C SER A 144 17.91 1.08 -9.34
N ALA A 145 18.84 1.23 -8.40
CA ALA A 145 20.03 0.38 -8.31
C ALA A 145 19.76 -0.92 -7.52
N SER A 146 18.60 -1.04 -6.89
CA SER A 146 18.17 -2.24 -6.15
C SER A 146 17.90 -3.39 -7.11
N ARG A 147 18.08 -4.62 -6.62
CA ARG A 147 17.73 -5.81 -7.40
C ARG A 147 16.22 -5.91 -7.59
N PRO A 148 15.75 -6.48 -8.70
CA PRO A 148 14.31 -6.63 -8.97
C PRO A 148 13.55 -7.47 -7.93
N ASP A 149 14.23 -8.37 -7.22
CA ASP A 149 13.67 -9.23 -6.17
C ASP A 149 13.63 -8.54 -4.79
N GLU A 150 14.28 -7.38 -4.65
CA GLU A 150 14.16 -6.58 -3.43
C GLU A 150 12.78 -5.92 -3.33
N PRO A 151 12.23 -5.78 -2.11
CA PRO A 151 10.91 -5.20 -1.93
C PRO A 151 10.82 -3.77 -2.48
N ALA A 152 9.73 -3.51 -3.21
CA ALA A 152 9.37 -2.15 -3.57
C ALA A 152 8.79 -1.42 -2.35
N VAL A 153 9.18 -0.17 -2.16
CA VAL A 153 8.62 0.71 -1.12
C VAL A 153 8.07 1.96 -1.80
N VAL A 154 6.79 2.25 -1.59
CA VAL A 154 6.18 3.54 -1.93
C VAL A 154 5.38 4.01 -0.73
N GLY A 155 5.82 5.10 -0.11
CA GLY A 155 5.26 5.58 1.16
C GLY A 155 5.78 4.82 2.38
N PRO A 156 5.21 5.07 3.57
CA PRO A 156 4.20 6.07 3.83
C PRO A 156 4.73 7.48 3.61
N GLY A 157 3.88 8.37 3.09
CA GLY A 157 4.21 9.79 3.00
C GLY A 157 4.48 10.38 4.39
N VAL A 158 5.51 11.16 4.53
CA VAL A 158 5.80 11.90 5.76
C VAL A 158 5.26 13.31 5.60
N VAL A 159 4.37 13.70 6.50
CA VAL A 159 3.85 15.08 6.55
C VAL A 159 4.74 15.87 7.50
N TYR A 160 5.40 16.88 6.98
CA TYR A 160 6.11 17.87 7.79
C TYR A 160 5.18 19.07 8.00
N PRO A 161 4.86 19.42 9.26
CA PRO A 161 4.01 20.57 9.53
C PRO A 161 4.65 21.88 9.04
N PRO A 162 3.84 22.83 8.51
CA PRO A 162 2.44 22.62 8.12
C PRO A 162 2.25 22.36 6.62
N ASP A 163 3.30 22.30 5.79
CA ASP A 163 3.19 22.68 4.39
C ASP A 163 3.74 21.65 3.38
N ARG A 164 4.23 20.49 3.82
CA ARG A 164 4.94 19.58 2.93
C ARG A 164 4.64 18.11 3.19
N VAL A 165 4.28 17.39 2.12
CA VAL A 165 4.28 15.92 2.09
C VAL A 165 5.51 15.45 1.32
N VAL A 166 6.24 14.47 1.83
CA VAL A 166 7.32 13.77 1.13
C VAL A 166 6.93 12.31 0.95
N LEU A 167 6.88 11.87 -0.29
CA LEU A 167 6.57 10.50 -0.66
C LEU A 167 7.80 9.81 -1.24
N PRO A 168 8.50 8.98 -0.45
CA PRO A 168 9.61 8.19 -0.98
C PRO A 168 9.11 7.03 -1.83
N GLY A 169 9.75 6.81 -2.97
CA GLY A 169 9.66 5.59 -3.76
C GLY A 169 11.05 4.96 -3.85
N ARG A 170 11.15 3.67 -3.54
CA ARG A 170 12.40 2.89 -3.65
C ARG A 170 12.10 1.57 -4.33
N ASN A 171 12.85 1.23 -5.34
CA ASN A 171 12.62 0.04 -6.18
C ASN A 171 11.17 -0.06 -6.69
N ALA A 172 10.53 1.09 -6.90
CA ALA A 172 9.10 1.22 -7.14
C ALA A 172 8.77 1.09 -8.63
N THR A 173 7.74 0.33 -8.96
CA THR A 173 7.13 0.31 -10.30
C THR A 173 6.07 1.40 -10.42
N MET A 174 5.65 1.71 -11.66
CA MET A 174 4.50 2.60 -11.87
C MET A 174 3.21 2.02 -11.28
N THR A 175 3.05 0.70 -11.30
CA THR A 175 1.92 0.03 -10.62
C THR A 175 1.88 0.34 -9.13
N ASN A 176 3.03 0.26 -8.42
CA ASN A 176 3.09 0.60 -6.99
C ASN A 176 2.74 2.08 -6.74
N PHE A 177 3.26 2.98 -7.58
CA PHE A 177 2.99 4.41 -7.46
C PHE A 177 1.51 4.74 -7.71
N VAL A 178 0.94 4.24 -8.81
CA VAL A 178 -0.49 4.41 -9.16
C VAL A 178 -1.41 3.84 -8.09
N SER A 179 -1.11 2.63 -7.58
CA SER A 179 -1.86 2.01 -6.50
C SER A 179 -1.93 2.93 -5.27
N LEU A 180 -0.81 3.50 -4.84
CA LEU A 180 -0.81 4.42 -3.70
C LEU A 180 -1.57 5.71 -4.00
N LEU A 181 -1.37 6.31 -5.19
CA LEU A 181 -2.09 7.53 -5.59
C LEU A 181 -3.60 7.33 -5.49
N GLN A 182 -4.14 6.26 -6.07
CA GLN A 182 -5.59 6.04 -6.17
C GLN A 182 -6.24 5.60 -4.86
N ARG A 183 -5.57 4.80 -4.02
CA ARG A 183 -6.17 4.26 -2.80
C ARG A 183 -6.04 5.16 -1.58
N ALA A 184 -5.04 6.04 -1.55
CA ALA A 184 -4.71 6.80 -0.35
C ALA A 184 -4.63 8.32 -0.56
N ILE A 185 -4.22 8.79 -1.72
CA ILE A 185 -3.91 10.21 -1.93
C ILE A 185 -5.02 10.92 -2.70
N LEU A 186 -5.41 10.39 -3.87
CA LEU A 186 -6.32 11.06 -4.79
C LEU A 186 -7.79 10.63 -4.61
N ASP A 187 -8.67 11.51 -4.99
CA ASP A 187 -10.12 11.33 -4.91
C ASP A 187 -10.72 10.46 -6.02
N ARG A 188 -9.92 10.06 -7.01
CA ARG A 188 -10.34 9.29 -8.21
C ARG A 188 -9.41 8.15 -8.51
N PRO A 189 -9.89 7.13 -9.23
CA PRO A 189 -9.02 6.09 -9.78
C PRO A 189 -7.94 6.69 -10.67
N VAL A 190 -6.77 6.06 -10.68
CA VAL A 190 -5.64 6.42 -11.55
C VAL A 190 -5.36 5.28 -12.50
N VAL A 191 -5.23 5.58 -13.79
CA VAL A 191 -4.89 4.63 -14.83
C VAL A 191 -3.49 4.93 -15.35
N ASP A 192 -2.60 3.94 -15.30
CA ASP A 192 -1.25 4.06 -15.85
C ASP A 192 -1.27 4.02 -17.38
N LYS A 193 -0.85 5.10 -18.00
CA LYS A 193 -0.64 5.28 -19.44
C LYS A 193 0.81 5.69 -19.77
N THR A 194 1.72 5.52 -18.79
CA THR A 194 3.13 5.94 -18.98
C THR A 194 3.91 5.03 -19.90
N GLY A 195 3.54 3.74 -19.97
CA GLY A 195 4.33 2.72 -20.68
C GLY A 195 5.68 2.41 -20.02
N LEU A 196 5.92 2.90 -18.81
CA LEU A 196 7.17 2.71 -18.08
C LEU A 196 7.15 1.38 -17.30
N SER A 197 7.94 0.41 -17.72
CA SER A 197 8.03 -0.92 -17.09
C SER A 197 9.19 -1.08 -16.11
N GLY A 198 9.99 -0.03 -15.90
CA GLY A 198 11.16 -0.04 -15.03
C GLY A 198 10.81 0.02 -13.52
N ARG A 199 11.87 -0.06 -12.73
CA ARG A 199 11.85 0.21 -11.29
C ARG A 199 12.66 1.47 -11.02
N TYR A 200 12.13 2.33 -10.14
CA TYR A 200 12.60 3.69 -9.96
C TYR A 200 12.78 4.05 -8.51
N ASP A 201 13.75 4.95 -8.24
CA ASP A 201 13.93 5.62 -6.97
C ASP A 201 13.58 7.10 -7.15
N PHE A 202 12.74 7.62 -6.25
CA PHE A 202 12.33 9.01 -6.25
C PHE A 202 11.91 9.48 -4.85
N ASP A 203 11.94 10.78 -4.65
CA ASP A 203 11.25 11.46 -3.56
C ASP A 203 10.34 12.51 -4.21
N LEU A 204 9.04 12.42 -3.96
CA LEU A 204 8.05 13.37 -4.46
C LEU A 204 7.61 14.26 -3.31
N GLU A 205 7.77 15.57 -3.47
CA GLU A 205 7.46 16.56 -2.45
C GLU A 205 6.43 17.57 -2.97
N TRP A 206 5.38 17.82 -2.17
CA TRP A 206 4.34 18.75 -2.58
C TRP A 206 3.63 19.40 -1.39
N ALA A 207 2.91 20.51 -1.66
CA ALA A 207 1.95 21.10 -0.74
C ALA A 207 0.61 20.35 -0.82
N PRO A 208 0.11 19.74 0.30
CA PRO A 208 -1.18 19.08 0.29
C PRO A 208 -2.34 20.07 0.17
N ASP A 209 -3.46 19.60 -0.38
CA ASP A 209 -4.74 20.30 -0.40
C ASP A 209 -5.86 19.44 0.23
N GLU A 210 -7.03 20.06 0.43
CA GLU A 210 -8.18 19.44 1.09
C GLU A 210 -8.81 18.28 0.31
N THR A 211 -8.46 18.08 -0.95
CA THR A 211 -9.01 16.98 -1.77
C THR A 211 -8.25 15.67 -1.59
N GLN A 212 -7.06 15.76 -0.99
CA GLN A 212 -6.14 14.64 -0.83
C GLN A 212 -6.35 13.90 0.49
N PHE A 213 -5.92 12.65 0.55
CA PHE A 213 -5.99 11.78 1.73
C PHE A 213 -7.41 11.65 2.31
N GLY A 214 -8.45 11.86 1.46
CA GLY A 214 -9.85 11.86 1.90
C GLY A 214 -10.20 13.03 2.81
N GLY A 215 -9.50 14.16 2.71
CA GLY A 215 -9.66 15.32 3.58
C GLY A 215 -9.02 15.17 4.96
N GLY A 216 -8.18 14.14 5.15
CA GLY A 216 -7.54 13.85 6.44
C GLY A 216 -6.33 14.73 6.78
N LEU A 217 -5.86 15.55 5.85
CA LEU A 217 -4.80 16.53 6.10
C LEU A 217 -5.31 17.94 5.91
N PRO A 218 -4.89 18.89 6.74
CA PRO A 218 -5.16 20.30 6.47
C PRO A 218 -4.43 20.71 5.19
N PRO A 219 -4.99 21.65 4.41
CA PRO A 219 -4.29 22.20 3.27
C PRO A 219 -3.03 22.93 3.73
N ALA A 220 -2.03 22.96 2.86
CA ALA A 220 -0.82 23.75 3.10
C ALA A 220 -1.16 25.23 3.27
N SER A 221 -0.35 25.96 4.03
CA SER A 221 -0.52 27.41 4.17
C SER A 221 -0.26 28.14 2.84
N GLU A 222 -0.85 29.31 2.70
CA GLU A 222 -0.60 30.19 1.52
C GLU A 222 0.88 30.58 1.39
N ALA A 223 1.66 30.46 2.44
CA ALA A 223 3.10 30.73 2.46
C ALA A 223 3.95 29.55 1.98
N SER A 224 3.35 28.40 1.68
CA SER A 224 4.08 27.22 1.22
C SER A 224 4.82 27.50 -0.10
N GLN A 225 6.10 27.14 -0.11
CA GLN A 225 6.96 27.22 -1.30
C GLN A 225 6.89 25.94 -2.15
N MET A 226 6.16 24.93 -1.69
CA MET A 226 6.03 23.66 -2.39
C MET A 226 4.98 23.75 -3.50
N PRO A 227 5.23 23.13 -4.67
CA PRO A 227 4.21 23.05 -5.71
C PRO A 227 3.05 22.15 -5.29
N PRO A 228 1.83 22.37 -5.81
CA PRO A 228 0.73 21.41 -5.68
C PRO A 228 1.08 20.06 -6.29
N LEU A 229 0.41 18.98 -5.84
CA LEU A 229 0.72 17.60 -6.22
C LEU A 229 0.86 17.38 -7.74
N PHE A 230 -0.07 17.87 -8.55
CA PHE A 230 -0.07 17.68 -10.01
C PHE A 230 1.16 18.32 -10.66
N GLU A 231 1.49 19.51 -10.20
CA GLU A 231 2.67 20.24 -10.66
C GLU A 231 3.96 19.56 -10.17
N ALA A 232 4.00 19.11 -8.91
CA ALA A 232 5.12 18.37 -8.34
C ALA A 232 5.43 17.09 -9.14
N ILE A 233 4.41 16.29 -9.46
CA ILE A 233 4.54 15.10 -10.30
C ILE A 233 5.16 15.47 -11.65
N GLN A 234 4.75 16.57 -12.26
CA GLN A 234 5.28 17.00 -13.55
C GLN A 234 6.71 17.53 -13.44
N GLN A 235 6.99 18.37 -12.46
CA GLN A 235 8.31 19.00 -12.30
C GLN A 235 9.37 17.99 -11.86
N GLN A 236 9.04 17.13 -10.91
CA GLN A 236 10.00 16.25 -10.24
C GLN A 236 10.13 14.90 -10.91
N LEU A 237 9.01 14.30 -11.38
CA LEU A 237 9.02 12.97 -11.99
C LEU A 237 8.94 12.98 -13.52
N GLY A 238 8.62 14.13 -14.14
CA GLY A 238 8.40 14.21 -15.59
C GLY A 238 7.17 13.43 -16.05
N LEU A 239 6.18 13.25 -15.16
CA LEU A 239 4.89 12.61 -15.42
C LEU A 239 3.77 13.64 -15.33
N LYS A 240 2.61 13.33 -15.90
CA LYS A 240 1.44 14.22 -15.90
C LYS A 240 0.20 13.43 -15.49
N LEU A 241 -0.59 13.98 -14.58
CA LEU A 241 -1.95 13.51 -14.29
C LEU A 241 -2.95 14.34 -15.11
N GLU A 242 -3.80 13.64 -15.86
CA GLU A 242 -4.84 14.27 -16.69
C GLU A 242 -6.23 13.77 -16.28
N ALA A 243 -7.12 14.68 -15.92
CA ALA A 243 -8.49 14.33 -15.55
C ALA A 243 -9.30 13.98 -16.81
N THR A 244 -9.93 12.80 -16.81
CA THR A 244 -10.75 12.33 -17.92
C THR A 244 -11.89 11.42 -17.41
N ARG A 245 -12.58 10.76 -18.32
CA ARG A 245 -13.53 9.67 -18.02
C ARG A 245 -13.09 8.41 -18.75
N GLY A 246 -13.25 7.28 -18.08
CA GLY A 246 -12.91 6.00 -18.69
C GLY A 246 -13.36 4.81 -17.85
N PRO A 247 -13.34 3.62 -18.47
CA PRO A 247 -13.72 2.38 -17.82
C PRO A 247 -12.62 1.94 -16.84
N VAL A 248 -13.03 1.61 -15.62
CA VAL A 248 -12.19 0.94 -14.63
C VAL A 248 -12.95 -0.22 -13.98
N ALA A 249 -12.21 -1.20 -13.48
CA ALA A 249 -12.80 -2.30 -12.75
C ALA A 249 -13.39 -1.80 -11.43
N ALA A 250 -14.71 -1.84 -11.31
CA ALA A 250 -15.43 -1.61 -10.07
C ALA A 250 -15.61 -2.94 -9.32
N LEU A 251 -15.61 -2.88 -7.98
CA LEU A 251 -15.94 -3.99 -7.12
C LEU A 251 -17.34 -3.78 -6.55
N VAL A 252 -18.23 -4.76 -6.76
CA VAL A 252 -19.58 -4.74 -6.24
C VAL A 252 -19.67 -5.79 -5.14
N VAL A 253 -19.92 -5.36 -3.91
CA VAL A 253 -20.06 -6.25 -2.75
C VAL A 253 -21.40 -6.97 -2.85
N ASP A 254 -21.38 -8.29 -2.96
CA ASP A 254 -22.56 -9.15 -3.04
C ASP A 254 -23.08 -9.52 -1.64
N GLN A 255 -22.14 -9.92 -0.76
CA GLN A 255 -22.44 -10.28 0.61
C GLN A 255 -21.30 -9.84 1.54
N VAL A 256 -21.68 -9.43 2.75
CA VAL A 256 -20.76 -9.11 3.83
C VAL A 256 -21.46 -9.18 5.18
N GLU A 257 -20.75 -9.64 6.20
CA GLU A 257 -21.25 -9.75 7.57
C GLU A 257 -20.30 -9.01 8.53
N ARG A 258 -20.84 -8.48 9.63
CA ARG A 258 -19.99 -7.96 10.72
C ARG A 258 -19.19 -9.11 11.33
N PRO A 259 -17.91 -8.90 11.67
CA PRO A 259 -17.11 -9.97 12.26
C PRO A 259 -17.68 -10.35 13.61
N SER A 260 -17.68 -11.64 13.93
CA SER A 260 -17.95 -12.11 15.29
C SER A 260 -16.89 -11.56 16.25
N ALA A 261 -17.26 -11.29 17.48
CA ALA A 261 -16.29 -10.94 18.53
C ALA A 261 -15.23 -12.06 18.65
N ASN A 262 -13.98 -11.64 18.84
CA ASN A 262 -12.88 -12.59 19.06
C ASN A 262 -12.91 -13.10 20.49
#